data_ea5c9dd2ddd8c525f30d4831a888bc03
#
_entry.id   ea5c9dd2ddd8c525f30d4831a888bc03
#
_cell.length_a   1.000
_cell.length_b   1.000
_cell.length_c   1.000
_cell.angle_alpha   90.00
_cell.angle_beta   90.00
_cell.angle_gamma   90.00
#
_symmetry.space_group_name_H-M   'P 1'
#
loop_
_entity.id
_entity.type
_entity.pdbx_description
1 polymer ?
#
loop_
_entity_poly.entity_id
_entity_poly.type
_entity_poly.pdbx_seq_one_letter_code
_entity_poly.pdbx_strand_id
1 'polypeptide(L)'
;MRKLIPLLLALAALSACANNSASTQRAGTAAKLSATGNGRLIFLTGKDSQGFRINAQHPPLRTSCAACHGANGAGGVRLPGGAVSADLRQKALAAVKPAYTLQSLERAISTGVDNQGKTLNPVMQRWKITSRDLHDVAEFVQTLR
;
A
#
# COMPACT_ATOMS: atom_id res chain seq x y z
N MET A 1 -68.40 -50.37 -5.13
CA MET A 1 -68.01 -49.15 -5.83
C MET A 1 -67.58 -48.11 -4.79
N ARG A 2 -66.29 -48.04 -4.44
CA ARG A 2 -65.74 -47.07 -3.49
C ARG A 2 -64.46 -46.43 -4.12
N LYS A 3 -64.59 -45.15 -4.38
CA LYS A 3 -63.52 -44.34 -4.95
C LYS A 3 -62.56 -43.94 -3.82
N LEU A 4 -61.31 -44.33 -3.95
CA LEU A 4 -60.20 -43.87 -3.09
C LEU A 4 -59.58 -42.64 -3.71
N ILE A 5 -59.50 -41.56 -2.93
CA ILE A 5 -58.86 -40.30 -3.26
C ILE A 5 -57.45 -40.35 -2.64
N PRO A 6 -56.38 -40.16 -3.39
CA PRO A 6 -55.03 -40.03 -2.80
C PRO A 6 -54.79 -38.60 -2.30
N LEU A 7 -54.35 -38.51 -1.09
CA LEU A 7 -53.91 -37.31 -0.37
C LEU A 7 -52.55 -36.86 -0.87
N LEU A 8 -52.48 -35.72 -1.52
CA LEU A 8 -51.24 -35.08 -1.92
C LEU A 8 -50.65 -34.31 -0.74
N LEU A 9 -49.49 -34.79 -0.22
CA LEU A 9 -48.68 -34.04 0.71
C LEU A 9 -47.88 -32.98 -0.07
N ALA A 10 -48.15 -31.72 0.21
CA ALA A 10 -47.30 -30.59 -0.24
C ALA A 10 -46.17 -30.41 0.74
N LEU A 11 -44.93 -30.71 0.32
CA LEU A 11 -43.71 -30.29 1.04
C LEU A 11 -43.47 -28.83 0.75
N ALA A 12 -43.58 -28.00 1.78
CA ALA A 12 -43.14 -26.61 1.74
C ALA A 12 -41.62 -26.58 1.90
N ALA A 13 -40.89 -26.17 0.85
CA ALA A 13 -39.49 -25.89 0.90
C ALA A 13 -39.28 -24.52 1.56
N LEU A 14 -38.77 -24.50 2.80
CA LEU A 14 -38.23 -23.29 3.44
C LEU A 14 -36.87 -22.95 2.81
N SER A 15 -36.87 -21.99 1.92
CA SER A 15 -35.61 -21.37 1.45
C SER A 15 -35.05 -20.49 2.54
N ALA A 16 -34.01 -20.96 3.19
CA ALA A 16 -33.21 -20.18 4.15
C ALA A 16 -32.38 -19.13 3.41
N CYS A 17 -32.81 -17.89 3.44
CA CYS A 17 -31.94 -16.76 3.13
C CYS A 17 -31.00 -16.54 4.32
N ALA A 18 -29.84 -17.14 4.28
CA ALA A 18 -28.80 -16.94 5.27
C ALA A 18 -27.53 -16.43 4.59
N ASN A 19 -27.10 -15.26 5.04
CA ASN A 19 -25.74 -14.80 5.11
C ASN A 19 -25.08 -14.16 3.89
N ASN A 20 -25.49 -12.93 3.56
CA ASN A 20 -24.65 -12.05 2.75
C ASN A 20 -23.85 -11.01 3.59
N SER A 21 -24.02 -10.97 4.92
CA SER A 21 -23.34 -9.97 5.75
C SER A 21 -21.90 -10.33 6.10
N ALA A 22 -21.54 -11.62 6.09
CA ALA A 22 -20.19 -12.06 6.45
C ALA A 22 -19.16 -11.91 5.30
N SER A 23 -19.63 -11.95 4.04
CA SER A 23 -18.74 -11.82 2.88
C SER A 23 -18.27 -10.38 2.64
N THR A 24 -19.11 -9.39 2.94
CA THR A 24 -18.76 -7.97 2.72
C THR A 24 -17.71 -7.47 3.73
N GLN A 25 -17.77 -7.92 4.99
CA GLN A 25 -16.77 -7.56 5.99
C GLN A 25 -15.40 -8.23 5.72
N ARG A 26 -15.40 -9.48 5.27
CA ARG A 26 -14.14 -10.17 4.91
C ARG A 26 -13.46 -9.53 3.71
N ALA A 27 -14.23 -9.13 2.69
CA ALA A 27 -13.69 -8.45 1.52
C ALA A 27 -13.08 -7.08 1.88
N GLY A 28 -13.71 -6.30 2.74
CA GLY A 28 -13.21 -5.01 3.19
C GLY A 28 -11.91 -5.13 4.01
N THR A 29 -11.82 -6.09 4.92
CA THR A 29 -10.62 -6.34 5.73
C THR A 29 -9.48 -6.91 4.89
N ALA A 30 -9.75 -7.83 3.97
CA ALA A 30 -8.76 -8.38 3.06
C ALA A 30 -8.20 -7.32 2.09
N ALA A 31 -9.06 -6.42 1.58
CA ALA A 31 -8.61 -5.33 0.71
C ALA A 31 -7.69 -4.34 1.47
N LYS A 32 -7.99 -4.01 2.71
CA LYS A 32 -7.15 -3.12 3.53
C LYS A 32 -5.81 -3.76 3.89
N LEU A 33 -5.79 -5.05 4.24
CA LEU A 33 -4.55 -5.80 4.46
C LEU A 33 -3.74 -5.95 3.18
N SER A 34 -4.40 -6.09 2.04
CA SER A 34 -3.75 -6.14 0.72
C SER A 34 -3.03 -4.84 0.38
N ALA A 35 -3.63 -3.68 0.62
CA ALA A 35 -2.99 -2.38 0.36
C ALA A 35 -1.71 -2.21 1.19
N THR A 36 -1.78 -2.42 2.51
CA THR A 36 -0.59 -2.35 3.39
C THR A 36 0.44 -3.42 3.03
N GLY A 37 0.00 -4.63 2.64
CA GLY A 37 0.87 -5.71 2.17
C GLY A 37 1.59 -5.36 0.87
N ASN A 38 0.87 -4.79 -0.11
CA ASN A 38 1.44 -4.32 -1.36
C ASN A 38 2.46 -3.21 -1.14
N GLY A 39 2.12 -2.18 -0.36
CA GLY A 39 3.03 -1.08 -0.03
C GLY A 39 4.32 -1.55 0.65
N ARG A 40 4.22 -2.55 1.55
CA ARG A 40 5.37 -3.18 2.19
C ARG A 40 6.27 -3.90 1.19
N LEU A 41 5.69 -4.66 0.26
CA LEU A 41 6.46 -5.35 -0.79
C LEU A 41 7.19 -4.34 -1.67
N ILE A 42 6.50 -3.30 -2.14
CA ILE A 42 7.10 -2.22 -2.93
C ILE A 42 8.25 -1.58 -2.16
N PHE A 43 8.05 -1.21 -0.92
CA PHE A 43 9.08 -0.56 -0.09
C PHE A 43 10.33 -1.44 0.07
N LEU A 44 10.15 -2.72 0.40
CA LEU A 44 11.24 -3.64 0.70
C LEU A 44 11.95 -4.18 -0.55
N THR A 45 11.21 -4.46 -1.62
CA THR A 45 11.70 -5.23 -2.76
C THR A 45 11.69 -4.48 -4.09
N GLY A 46 10.97 -3.36 -4.17
CA GLY A 46 10.72 -2.65 -5.42
C GLY A 46 9.78 -3.40 -6.36
N LYS A 47 8.96 -4.30 -5.84
CA LYS A 47 7.95 -5.05 -6.60
C LYS A 47 6.59 -4.90 -5.93
N ASP A 48 5.54 -4.84 -6.74
CA ASP A 48 4.17 -4.90 -6.27
C ASP A 48 3.74 -6.35 -5.90
N SER A 49 2.52 -6.50 -5.42
CA SER A 49 1.94 -7.79 -5.05
C SER A 49 1.71 -8.75 -6.24
N GLN A 50 1.80 -8.27 -7.46
CA GLN A 50 1.72 -9.05 -8.70
C GLN A 50 3.11 -9.41 -9.25
N GLY A 51 4.18 -8.93 -8.59
CA GLY A 51 5.57 -9.19 -8.96
C GLY A 51 6.14 -8.20 -9.98
N PHE A 52 5.37 -7.19 -10.42
CA PHE A 52 5.87 -6.15 -11.31
C PHE A 52 6.82 -5.20 -10.57
N ARG A 53 7.93 -4.85 -11.23
CA ARG A 53 8.86 -3.88 -10.68
C ARG A 53 8.33 -2.46 -10.83
N ILE A 54 8.47 -1.67 -9.78
CA ILE A 54 8.42 -0.23 -9.92
C ILE A 54 9.69 0.26 -10.62
N ASN A 55 9.55 1.27 -11.48
CA ASN A 55 10.66 1.78 -12.27
C ASN A 55 11.06 3.18 -11.80
N ALA A 56 12.36 3.44 -11.70
CA ALA A 56 12.86 4.79 -11.55
C ALA A 56 12.73 5.57 -12.87
N GLN A 57 12.58 6.89 -12.79
CA GLN A 57 12.52 7.75 -13.98
C GLN A 57 13.85 7.82 -14.73
N HIS A 58 14.96 7.55 -14.02
CA HIS A 58 16.32 7.45 -14.56
C HIS A 58 16.92 6.10 -14.15
N PRO A 59 18.06 5.68 -14.74
CA PRO A 59 18.72 4.46 -14.32
C PRO A 59 18.81 4.37 -12.80
N PRO A 60 18.29 3.31 -12.18
CA PRO A 60 18.12 3.28 -10.74
C PRO A 60 19.46 3.13 -10.03
N LEU A 61 19.75 4.00 -9.08
CA LEU A 61 20.84 3.82 -8.15
C LEU A 61 20.58 2.58 -7.26
N ARG A 62 19.32 2.37 -6.91
CA ARG A 62 18.84 1.26 -6.08
C ARG A 62 17.47 0.77 -6.61
N THR A 63 17.13 -0.46 -6.26
CA THR A 63 15.93 -1.14 -6.80
C THR A 63 14.71 -1.08 -5.87
N SER A 64 14.86 -0.56 -4.66
CA SER A 64 13.76 -0.42 -3.68
C SER A 64 13.99 0.76 -2.74
N CYS A 65 12.96 1.18 -2.03
CA CYS A 65 13.05 2.24 -1.03
C CYS A 65 13.96 1.83 0.14
N ALA A 66 13.80 0.60 0.62
CA ALA A 66 14.56 0.06 1.73
C ALA A 66 16.07 -0.03 1.45
N ALA A 67 16.48 -0.12 0.19
CA ALA A 67 17.90 -0.18 -0.18
C ALA A 67 18.67 1.12 0.19
N CYS A 68 17.94 2.23 0.34
CA CYS A 68 18.50 3.49 0.83
C CYS A 68 18.00 3.81 2.25
N HIS A 69 16.71 3.61 2.51
CA HIS A 69 16.08 4.03 3.77
C HIS A 69 16.13 2.98 4.90
N GLY A 70 16.65 1.77 4.60
CA GLY A 70 16.63 0.65 5.53
C GLY A 70 15.26 -0.04 5.58
N ALA A 71 15.21 -1.30 5.97
CA ALA A 71 13.97 -2.08 6.00
C ALA A 71 12.93 -1.54 7.01
N ASN A 72 13.38 -0.84 8.04
CA ASN A 72 12.56 -0.18 9.06
C ASN A 72 12.37 1.33 8.78
N GLY A 73 12.90 1.85 7.67
CA GLY A 73 12.79 3.25 7.30
C GLY A 73 13.69 4.22 8.08
N ALA A 74 14.61 3.74 8.90
CA ALA A 74 15.44 4.60 9.75
C ALA A 74 16.44 5.51 8.99
N GLY A 75 16.69 5.23 7.72
CA GLY A 75 17.63 6.02 6.91
C GLY A 75 19.08 5.89 7.38
N GLY A 76 19.84 6.99 7.27
CA GLY A 76 21.22 7.06 7.74
C GLY A 76 22.25 6.44 6.78
N VAL A 77 21.83 5.93 5.63
CA VAL A 77 22.72 5.34 4.62
C VAL A 77 23.44 6.45 3.86
N ARG A 78 24.77 6.38 3.78
CA ARG A 78 25.57 7.28 2.95
C ARG A 78 25.40 6.95 1.48
N LEU A 79 25.12 7.97 0.70
CA LEU A 79 24.82 7.89 -0.72
C LEU A 79 25.87 8.68 -1.52
N PRO A 80 25.96 8.47 -2.85
CA PRO A 80 26.85 9.24 -3.71
C PRO A 80 26.65 10.76 -3.53
N GLY A 81 27.73 11.51 -3.67
CA GLY A 81 27.70 12.96 -3.46
C GLY A 81 27.63 13.39 -1.99
N GLY A 82 27.84 12.46 -1.04
CA GLY A 82 27.86 12.76 0.39
C GLY A 82 26.47 12.90 1.04
N ALA A 83 25.40 12.70 0.27
CA ALA A 83 24.06 12.71 0.82
C ALA A 83 23.84 11.56 1.81
N VAL A 84 22.92 11.77 2.75
CA VAL A 84 22.48 10.74 3.71
C VAL A 84 20.98 10.54 3.53
N SER A 85 20.55 9.29 3.47
CA SER A 85 19.11 8.97 3.32
C SER A 85 18.32 9.38 4.57
N ALA A 86 17.14 9.95 4.34
CA ALA A 86 16.27 10.44 5.41
C ALA A 86 15.65 9.29 6.23
N ASP A 87 15.41 9.58 7.51
CA ASP A 87 14.55 8.77 8.36
C ASP A 87 13.08 8.97 7.95
N LEU A 88 12.42 7.88 7.53
CA LEU A 88 11.04 7.85 7.06
C LEU A 88 10.05 7.38 8.15
N ARG A 89 10.52 7.15 9.37
CA ARG A 89 9.63 6.73 10.44
C ARG A 89 8.67 7.86 10.82
N GLN A 90 7.48 7.48 11.25
CA GLN A 90 6.40 8.42 11.56
C GLN A 90 6.85 9.57 12.48
N LYS A 91 7.66 9.27 13.50
CA LYS A 91 8.18 10.29 14.43
C LYS A 91 8.99 11.37 13.70
N ALA A 92 9.86 10.98 12.76
CA ALA A 92 10.68 11.90 11.99
C ALA A 92 9.82 12.70 11.00
N LEU A 93 8.90 12.04 10.28
CA LEU A 93 8.00 12.69 9.31
C LEU A 93 7.02 13.67 9.97
N ALA A 94 6.62 13.43 11.21
CA ALA A 94 5.75 14.32 11.96
C ALA A 94 6.50 15.50 12.61
N ALA A 95 7.81 15.38 12.84
CA ALA A 95 8.62 16.40 13.49
C ALA A 95 8.94 17.59 12.58
N VAL A 96 8.95 17.41 11.25
CA VAL A 96 9.19 18.50 10.28
C VAL A 96 7.97 19.41 10.15
N LYS A 97 8.17 20.64 9.69
CA LYS A 97 7.10 21.65 9.55
C LYS A 97 6.99 22.13 8.09
N PRO A 98 5.81 22.02 7.47
CA PRO A 98 4.65 21.24 7.88
C PRO A 98 4.97 19.75 8.00
N ALA A 99 4.20 18.98 8.78
CA ALA A 99 4.39 17.53 8.85
C ALA A 99 4.06 16.88 7.50
N TYR A 100 4.68 15.75 7.21
CA TYR A 100 4.32 14.98 6.02
C TYR A 100 2.91 14.41 6.14
N THR A 101 2.12 14.64 5.10
CA THR A 101 0.83 13.98 4.87
C THR A 101 0.99 12.84 3.87
N LEU A 102 -0.04 12.00 3.72
CA LEU A 102 -0.06 10.97 2.67
C LEU A 102 0.20 11.58 1.29
N GLN A 103 -0.50 12.66 0.95
CA GLN A 103 -0.35 13.35 -0.34
C GLN A 103 1.06 13.92 -0.55
N SER A 104 1.70 14.50 0.48
CA SER A 104 3.08 15.01 0.34
C SER A 104 4.10 13.87 0.24
N LEU A 105 3.85 12.71 0.84
CA LEU A 105 4.65 11.51 0.62
C LEU A 105 4.53 10.99 -0.81
N GLU A 106 3.31 10.88 -1.34
CA GLU A 106 3.07 10.49 -2.73
C GLU A 106 3.80 11.43 -3.71
N ARG A 107 3.72 12.73 -3.47
CA ARG A 107 4.43 13.73 -4.26
C ARG A 107 5.96 13.57 -4.15
N ALA A 108 6.48 13.36 -2.95
CA ALA A 108 7.91 13.16 -2.74
C ALA A 108 8.43 11.92 -3.48
N ILE A 109 7.69 10.83 -3.46
CA ILE A 109 8.03 9.56 -4.12
C ILE A 109 8.01 9.71 -5.65
N SER A 110 6.97 10.31 -6.21
CA SER A 110 6.74 10.37 -7.65
C SER A 110 7.46 11.53 -8.34
N THR A 111 7.48 12.71 -7.73
CA THR A 111 8.03 13.92 -8.34
C THR A 111 9.30 14.43 -7.67
N GLY A 112 9.60 13.94 -6.47
CA GLY A 112 10.75 14.41 -5.68
C GLY A 112 10.58 15.80 -5.11
N VAL A 113 9.35 16.19 -4.78
CA VAL A 113 9.04 17.46 -4.12
C VAL A 113 8.59 17.18 -2.69
N ASP A 114 9.26 17.78 -1.72
CA ASP A 114 9.00 17.55 -0.31
C ASP A 114 7.71 18.21 0.21
N ASN A 115 7.48 18.10 1.51
CA ASN A 115 6.33 18.67 2.21
C ASN A 115 6.31 20.22 2.22
N GLN A 116 7.45 20.87 1.95
CA GLN A 116 7.59 22.32 1.85
C GLN A 116 7.55 22.83 0.40
N GLY A 117 7.41 21.94 -0.60
CA GLY A 117 7.45 22.29 -2.00
C GLY A 117 8.87 22.41 -2.58
N LYS A 118 9.90 22.02 -1.84
CA LYS A 118 11.29 22.05 -2.30
C LYS A 118 11.65 20.76 -3.02
N THR A 119 12.50 20.85 -4.03
CA THR A 119 13.06 19.68 -4.71
C THR A 119 13.99 18.91 -3.78
N LEU A 120 13.72 17.61 -3.62
CA LEU A 120 14.59 16.68 -2.92
C LEU A 120 15.92 16.50 -3.67
N ASN A 121 16.95 16.10 -2.92
CA ASN A 121 18.25 15.76 -3.51
C ASN A 121 18.06 14.78 -4.69
N PRO A 122 18.69 15.00 -5.87
CA PRO A 122 18.56 14.12 -7.04
C PRO A 122 18.92 12.65 -6.79
N VAL A 123 19.74 12.36 -5.76
CA VAL A 123 20.06 10.99 -5.36
C VAL A 123 18.82 10.21 -4.89
N MET A 124 17.80 10.90 -4.38
CA MET A 124 16.48 10.31 -4.14
C MET A 124 15.80 10.07 -5.48
N GLN A 125 15.64 8.81 -5.85
CA GLN A 125 15.03 8.41 -7.12
C GLN A 125 13.56 8.85 -7.19
N ARG A 126 13.11 9.24 -8.41
CA ARG A 126 11.70 9.46 -8.71
C ARG A 126 11.17 8.19 -9.34
N TRP A 127 10.03 7.73 -8.84
CA TRP A 127 9.50 6.44 -9.23
C TRP A 127 8.34 6.59 -10.21
N LYS A 128 8.44 5.88 -11.33
CA LYS A 128 7.29 5.62 -12.21
C LYS A 128 6.50 4.48 -11.59
N ILE A 129 5.37 4.81 -11.04
CA ILE A 129 4.55 3.90 -10.24
C ILE A 129 3.08 4.19 -10.53
N THR A 130 2.21 3.18 -10.49
CA THR A 130 0.77 3.40 -10.65
C THR A 130 0.23 4.22 -9.48
N SER A 131 -0.88 4.94 -9.66
CA SER A 131 -1.49 5.72 -8.57
C SER A 131 -1.86 4.85 -7.38
N ARG A 132 -2.30 3.61 -7.62
CA ARG A 132 -2.61 2.64 -6.58
C ARG A 132 -1.38 2.25 -5.78
N ASP A 133 -0.33 1.82 -6.46
CA ASP A 133 0.90 1.39 -5.81
C ASP A 133 1.60 2.53 -5.07
N LEU A 134 1.51 3.75 -5.63
CA LEU A 134 2.00 4.96 -4.99
C LEU A 134 1.29 5.22 -3.67
N HIS A 135 -0.03 5.10 -3.68
CA HIS A 135 -0.86 5.23 -2.48
C HIS A 135 -0.49 4.17 -1.44
N ASP A 136 -0.44 2.90 -1.87
CA ASP A 136 -0.14 1.76 -1.00
C ASP A 136 1.24 1.90 -0.32
N VAL A 137 2.27 2.30 -1.07
CA VAL A 137 3.61 2.48 -0.48
C VAL A 137 3.69 3.70 0.42
N ALA A 138 2.98 4.78 0.11
CA ALA A 138 2.92 5.97 0.96
C ALA A 138 2.18 5.68 2.28
N GLU A 139 1.07 4.93 2.24
CA GLU A 139 0.39 4.43 3.45
C GLU A 139 1.31 3.54 4.29
N PHE A 140 2.04 2.61 3.66
CA PHE A 140 3.00 1.78 4.39
C PHE A 140 4.07 2.62 5.10
N VAL A 141 4.64 3.63 4.43
CA VAL A 141 5.63 4.54 5.03
C VAL A 141 5.07 5.20 6.29
N GLN A 142 3.79 5.58 6.33
CA GLN A 142 3.15 6.14 7.53
C GLN A 142 3.04 5.13 8.69
N THR A 143 3.22 3.84 8.47
CA THR A 143 3.20 2.82 9.52
C THR A 143 4.57 2.57 10.15
N LEU A 144 5.67 3.07 9.58
CA LEU A 144 7.03 2.85 10.06
C LEU A 144 7.25 3.50 11.45
N ARG A 145 7.88 2.76 12.36
CA ARG A 145 8.12 3.16 13.76
C ARG A 145 9.60 3.20 14.09
#